data_0595205e3cd758634177c0b37e173c11
#
_entry.id   0595205e3cd758634177c0b37e173c11
#
_cell.length_a   1.000
_cell.length_b   1.000
_cell.length_c   1.000
_cell.angle_alpha   90.00
_cell.angle_beta   90.00
_cell.angle_gamma   90.00
#
_symmetry.space_group_name_H-M   'P 1'
#
loop_
_entity.id
_entity.type
_entity.pdbx_description
1 polymer ?
#
loop_
_entity_poly.entity_id
_entity_poly.type
_entity_poly.pdbx_seq_one_letter_code
_entity_poly.pdbx_strand_id
1 'polypeptide(L)'
;LDGAHNADGIRAFLDAACRLKELRKPDHVRILFAVSADKDHQRMLREIAERLKPDLWILSKMESHRTLSVEDLEAAAEKLRAEYGEETEYRVSRDVKHAVKELLGLHGERDLSLIAGSLYLAGEVKEQISKSTS
;
A
#
# COMPACT_ATOMS: atom_id res chain seq x y z
N LEU A 1 7.47 -5.47 -8.37
CA LEU A 1 7.33 -5.32 -6.91
C LEU A 1 8.62 -4.99 -6.21
N ASP A 2 9.68 -5.50 -6.74
CA ASP A 2 10.99 -5.44 -6.10
C ASP A 2 11.55 -4.04 -5.93
N GLY A 3 11.06 -3.07 -6.62
CA GLY A 3 11.59 -1.72 -6.53
C GLY A 3 10.81 -0.77 -5.64
N ALA A 4 9.68 -1.18 -5.11
CA ALA A 4 8.75 -0.26 -4.43
C ALA A 4 9.12 0.05 -2.98
N HIS A 5 10.40 0.03 -2.63
CA HIS A 5 10.87 0.31 -1.28
C HIS A 5 11.73 1.57 -1.18
N ASN A 6 11.95 2.27 -2.29
CA ASN A 6 12.68 3.53 -2.29
C ASN A 6 12.06 4.47 -3.34
N ALA A 7 12.59 5.68 -3.46
CA ALA A 7 12.02 6.69 -4.33
C ALA A 7 12.00 6.28 -5.81
N ASP A 8 13.06 5.66 -6.30
CA ASP A 8 13.10 5.20 -7.70
C ASP A 8 12.19 4.00 -7.92
N GLY A 9 12.17 3.09 -6.96
CA GLY A 9 11.30 1.93 -7.01
C GLY A 9 9.83 2.29 -6.95
N ILE A 10 9.47 3.29 -6.13
CA ILE A 10 8.07 3.72 -6.04
C ILE A 10 7.59 4.34 -7.36
N ARG A 11 8.48 5.05 -8.07
CA ARG A 11 8.12 5.60 -9.37
C ARG A 11 7.83 4.51 -10.38
N ALA A 12 8.67 3.49 -10.45
CA ALA A 12 8.46 2.36 -11.35
C ALA A 12 7.17 1.62 -10.99
N PHE A 13 6.93 1.41 -9.70
CA PHE A 13 5.70 0.79 -9.22
C PHE A 13 4.48 1.61 -9.66
N LEU A 14 4.54 2.93 -9.47
CA LEU A 14 3.42 3.80 -9.81
C LEU A 14 3.19 3.90 -11.31
N ASP A 15 4.25 3.86 -12.12
CA ASP A 15 4.10 3.84 -13.57
C ASP A 15 3.28 2.62 -13.99
N ALA A 16 3.60 1.45 -13.44
CA ALA A 16 2.87 0.22 -13.75
C ALA A 16 1.46 0.25 -13.17
N ALA A 17 1.31 0.71 -11.93
CA ALA A 17 0.01 0.76 -11.25
C ALA A 17 -0.96 1.72 -11.96
N CYS A 18 -0.48 2.88 -12.34
CA CYS A 18 -1.32 3.86 -13.04
C CYS A 18 -1.72 3.36 -14.41
N ARG A 19 -0.84 2.62 -15.09
CA ARG A 19 -1.18 2.00 -16.37
C ARG A 19 -2.28 0.96 -16.20
N LEU A 20 -2.18 0.12 -15.18
CA LEU A 20 -3.22 -0.86 -14.87
C LEU A 20 -4.55 -0.19 -14.57
N LYS A 21 -4.51 0.91 -13.82
CA LYS A 21 -5.72 1.67 -13.50
C LYS A 21 -6.39 2.18 -14.75
N GLU A 22 -5.61 2.72 -15.69
CA GLU A 22 -6.15 3.21 -16.96
C GLU A 22 -6.74 2.10 -17.82
N LEU A 23 -6.05 0.96 -17.88
CA LEU A 23 -6.48 -0.17 -18.71
C LEU A 23 -7.69 -0.89 -18.15
N ARG A 24 -7.73 -1.09 -16.85
CA ARG A 24 -8.78 -1.89 -16.21
C ARG A 24 -9.96 -1.07 -15.74
N LYS A 25 -9.81 0.22 -15.56
CA LYS A 25 -10.86 1.14 -15.08
C LYS A 25 -11.60 0.55 -13.87
N PRO A 26 -10.87 0.27 -12.79
CA PRO A 26 -11.47 -0.40 -11.63
C PRO A 26 -12.49 0.50 -10.94
N ASP A 27 -13.46 -0.13 -10.27
CA ASP A 27 -14.44 0.58 -9.46
C ASP A 27 -13.79 1.13 -8.20
N HIS A 28 -12.84 0.39 -7.63
CA HIS A 28 -12.12 0.80 -6.43
C HIS A 28 -10.64 0.51 -6.58
N VAL A 29 -9.81 1.39 -6.08
CA VAL A 29 -8.36 1.22 -6.00
C VAL A 29 -7.97 1.20 -4.54
N ARG A 30 -7.37 0.09 -4.11
CA ARG A 30 -6.95 -0.09 -2.73
C ARG A 30 -5.46 -0.40 -2.68
N ILE A 31 -4.78 0.14 -1.70
CA ILE A 31 -3.34 -0.08 -1.57
C ILE A 31 -2.97 -0.44 -0.14
N LEU A 32 -2.15 -1.46 -0.02
CA LEU A 32 -1.48 -1.80 1.23
C LEU A 32 -0.06 -1.27 1.16
N PHE A 33 0.33 -0.51 2.16
CA PHE A 33 1.64 0.12 2.21
C PHE A 33 2.35 -0.28 3.50
N ALA A 34 3.56 -0.83 3.38
CA ALA A 34 4.38 -1.17 4.53
C ALA A 34 5.85 -1.10 4.16
N VAL A 35 6.59 -0.23 4.83
CA VAL A 35 8.01 -0.04 4.58
C VAL A 35 8.75 0.03 5.90
N SER A 36 10.06 -0.15 5.85
CA SER A 36 10.89 0.00 7.04
C SER A 36 11.02 1.47 7.42
N ALA A 37 11.27 1.72 8.71
CA ALA A 37 11.32 3.08 9.25
C ALA A 37 12.44 3.93 8.66
N ASP A 38 13.47 3.31 8.11
CA ASP A 38 14.61 4.01 7.54
C ASP A 38 14.39 4.49 6.10
N LYS A 39 13.23 4.23 5.53
CA LYS A 39 12.87 4.71 4.20
C LYS A 39 12.17 6.06 4.26
N ASP A 40 12.21 6.78 3.13
CA ASP A 40 11.52 8.06 3.03
C ASP A 40 10.03 7.81 2.76
N HIS A 41 9.36 7.30 3.80
CA HIS A 41 7.96 6.89 3.68
C HIS A 41 7.02 8.05 3.40
N GLN A 42 7.31 9.25 3.91
CA GLN A 42 6.46 10.41 3.68
C GLN A 42 6.41 10.78 2.21
N ARG A 43 7.56 10.76 1.55
CA ARG A 43 7.64 11.04 0.12
C ARG A 43 6.94 9.96 -0.70
N MET A 44 7.13 8.70 -0.33
CA MET A 44 6.49 7.59 -1.02
C MET A 44 4.98 7.67 -0.93
N LEU A 45 4.47 7.96 0.27
CA LEU A 45 3.02 8.11 0.48
C LEU A 45 2.45 9.26 -0.35
N ARG A 46 3.17 10.38 -0.40
CA ARG A 46 2.73 11.54 -1.18
C ARG A 46 2.65 11.20 -2.66
N GLU A 47 3.65 10.56 -3.21
CA GLU A 47 3.66 10.19 -4.62
C GLU A 47 2.53 9.22 -4.96
N ILE A 48 2.27 8.26 -4.09
CA ILE A 48 1.15 7.34 -4.28
C ILE A 48 -0.17 8.08 -4.25
N ALA A 49 -0.36 8.97 -3.28
CA ALA A 49 -1.59 9.73 -3.14
C ALA A 49 -1.84 10.62 -4.36
N GLU A 50 -0.82 11.28 -4.87
CA GLU A 50 -0.95 12.21 -5.98
C GLU A 50 -1.16 11.52 -7.31
N ARG A 51 -0.49 10.39 -7.54
CA ARG A 51 -0.52 9.71 -8.82
C ARG A 51 -1.59 8.63 -8.91
N LEU A 52 -1.72 7.80 -7.90
CA LEU A 52 -2.63 6.66 -7.92
C LEU A 52 -4.02 7.01 -7.41
N LYS A 53 -4.10 7.88 -6.43
CA LYS A 53 -5.35 8.34 -5.81
C LYS A 53 -6.20 7.16 -5.33
N PRO A 54 -5.68 6.36 -4.38
CA PRO A 54 -6.43 5.21 -3.90
C PRO A 54 -7.70 5.61 -3.15
N ASP A 55 -8.71 4.75 -3.20
CA ASP A 55 -9.93 4.93 -2.42
C ASP A 55 -9.76 4.47 -0.99
N LEU A 56 -8.87 3.49 -0.79
CA LEU A 56 -8.61 2.95 0.55
C LEU A 56 -7.13 2.63 0.70
N TRP A 57 -6.59 2.99 1.86
CA TRP A 57 -5.23 2.68 2.25
C TRP A 57 -5.23 1.75 3.45
N ILE A 58 -4.36 0.76 3.42
CA ILE A 58 -4.03 -0.02 4.60
C ILE A 58 -2.55 0.23 4.89
N LEU A 59 -2.27 0.95 5.96
CA LEU A 59 -0.92 1.26 6.39
C LEU A 59 -0.53 0.23 7.45
N SER A 60 0.48 -0.57 7.18
CA SER A 60 0.80 -1.70 8.04
C SER A 60 2.22 -1.68 8.56
N LYS A 61 2.39 -2.26 9.74
CA LYS A 61 3.70 -2.62 10.25
C LYS A 61 4.23 -3.81 9.47
N MET A 62 5.54 -3.92 9.40
CA MET A 62 6.21 -5.06 8.79
C MET A 62 6.58 -6.09 9.85
N GLU A 63 6.89 -7.30 9.44
CA GLU A 63 7.47 -8.31 10.32
C GLU A 63 8.97 -8.06 10.44
N SER A 64 9.33 -6.96 11.10
CA SER A 64 10.72 -6.55 11.25
C SER A 64 10.81 -5.59 12.42
N HIS A 65 11.93 -5.58 13.09
CA HIS A 65 12.17 -4.64 14.18
C HIS A 65 12.39 -3.20 13.65
N ARG A 66 12.55 -3.03 12.35
CA ARG A 66 12.70 -1.71 11.72
C ARG A 66 11.38 -1.16 11.20
N THR A 67 10.29 -1.72 11.62
CA THR A 67 8.97 -1.26 11.18
C THR A 67 8.61 0.09 11.81
N LEU A 68 7.76 0.84 11.10
CA LEU A 68 7.15 2.04 11.67
C LEU A 68 6.22 1.63 12.79
N SER A 69 6.12 2.46 13.83
CA SER A 69 5.19 2.21 14.92
C SER A 69 3.75 2.47 14.48
N VAL A 70 2.79 1.95 15.24
CA VAL A 70 1.37 2.22 14.98
C VAL A 70 1.10 3.73 15.05
N GLU A 71 1.74 4.40 16.02
CA GLU A 71 1.60 5.85 16.18
C GLU A 71 2.10 6.60 14.95
N ASP A 72 3.22 6.17 14.38
CA ASP A 72 3.77 6.78 13.16
C ASP A 72 2.85 6.54 11.97
N LEU A 73 2.27 5.36 11.88
CA LEU A 73 1.33 5.04 10.81
C LEU A 73 0.05 5.84 10.93
N GLU A 74 -0.46 6.02 12.14
CA GLU A 74 -1.65 6.83 12.37
C GLU A 74 -1.39 8.29 12.06
N ALA A 75 -0.20 8.80 12.41
CA ALA A 75 0.19 10.16 12.07
C ALA A 75 0.26 10.36 10.56
N ALA A 76 0.80 9.36 9.85
CA ALA A 76 0.86 9.40 8.38
C ALA A 76 -0.54 9.43 7.77
N ALA A 77 -1.46 8.62 8.31
CA ALA A 77 -2.85 8.59 7.83
C ALA A 77 -3.54 9.94 8.04
N GLU A 78 -3.34 10.56 9.20
CA GLU A 78 -3.92 11.88 9.48
C GLU A 78 -3.38 12.94 8.53
N LYS A 79 -2.10 12.90 8.24
CA LYS A 79 -1.47 13.83 7.32
C LYS A 79 -2.03 13.66 5.90
N LEU A 80 -2.17 12.42 5.45
CA LEU A 80 -2.76 12.15 4.14
C LEU A 80 -4.20 12.62 4.07
N ARG A 81 -4.97 12.38 5.13
CA ARG A 81 -6.37 12.81 5.18
C ARG A 81 -6.47 14.32 5.09
N ALA A 82 -5.60 15.03 5.79
CA ALA A 82 -5.59 16.49 5.79
C ALA A 82 -5.22 17.06 4.42
N GLU A 83 -4.28 16.43 3.71
CA GLU A 83 -3.78 16.94 2.44
C GLU A 83 -4.60 16.50 1.24
N TYR A 84 -5.16 15.28 1.26
CA TYR A 84 -5.78 14.69 0.08
C TYR A 84 -7.27 14.36 0.22
N GLY A 85 -7.86 14.73 1.34
CA GLY A 85 -9.29 14.63 1.52
C GLY A 85 -9.75 13.56 2.49
N GLU A 86 -10.92 13.81 3.07
CA GLU A 86 -11.49 12.94 4.08
C GLU A 86 -12.32 11.80 3.50
N GLU A 87 -12.60 11.83 2.21
CA GLU A 87 -13.40 10.80 1.56
C GLU A 87 -12.67 9.47 1.39
N THR A 88 -11.33 9.52 1.38
CA THR A 88 -10.51 8.33 1.29
C THR A 88 -10.47 7.64 2.65
N GLU A 89 -10.61 6.32 2.64
CA GLU A 89 -10.55 5.55 3.87
C GLU A 89 -9.11 5.16 4.19
N TYR A 90 -8.71 5.28 5.45
CA TYR A 90 -7.38 4.94 5.94
C TYR A 90 -7.49 3.96 7.09
N ARG A 91 -6.80 2.83 6.98
CA ARG A 91 -6.76 1.81 8.02
C ARG A 91 -5.32 1.56 8.42
N VAL A 92 -5.08 1.29 9.69
CA VAL A 92 -3.74 0.98 10.21
C VAL A 92 -3.75 -0.44 10.76
N SER A 93 -2.77 -1.23 10.37
CA SER A 93 -2.66 -2.62 10.80
C SER A 93 -1.34 -2.85 11.54
N ARG A 94 -1.39 -3.69 12.56
CA ARG A 94 -0.21 -4.06 13.35
C ARG A 94 0.51 -5.27 12.78
N ASP A 95 -0.11 -5.96 11.83
CA ASP A 95 0.40 -7.22 11.30
C ASP A 95 0.18 -7.25 9.79
N VAL A 96 1.26 -7.42 9.04
CA VAL A 96 1.18 -7.43 7.58
C VAL A 96 0.34 -8.60 7.06
N LYS A 97 0.38 -9.74 7.73
CA LYS A 97 -0.41 -10.89 7.31
C LYS A 97 -1.90 -10.61 7.45
N HIS A 98 -2.27 -9.95 8.55
CA HIS A 98 -3.66 -9.54 8.77
C HIS A 98 -4.06 -8.49 7.72
N ALA A 99 -3.18 -7.55 7.43
CA ALA A 99 -3.44 -6.51 6.44
C ALA A 99 -3.67 -7.10 5.06
N VAL A 100 -2.88 -8.10 4.67
CA VAL A 100 -3.05 -8.78 3.38
C VAL A 100 -4.41 -9.48 3.32
N LYS A 101 -4.79 -10.19 4.39
CA LYS A 101 -6.09 -10.85 4.45
C LYS A 101 -7.23 -9.85 4.33
N GLU A 102 -7.09 -8.71 5.00
CA GLU A 102 -8.09 -7.65 4.94
C GLU A 102 -8.21 -7.10 3.52
N LEU A 103 -7.08 -6.85 2.86
CA LEU A 103 -7.07 -6.37 1.49
C LEU A 103 -7.73 -7.37 0.54
N LEU A 104 -7.38 -8.64 0.66
CA LEU A 104 -7.94 -9.69 -0.18
C LEU A 104 -9.44 -9.88 0.07
N GLY A 105 -9.87 -9.73 1.33
CA GLY A 105 -11.28 -9.83 1.68
C GLY A 105 -12.13 -8.71 1.09
N LEU A 106 -11.54 -7.55 0.82
CA LEU A 106 -12.23 -6.43 0.22
C LEU A 106 -12.22 -6.47 -1.31
N HIS A 107 -11.30 -7.26 -1.88
CA HIS A 107 -11.10 -7.27 -3.33
C HIS A 107 -12.26 -7.90 -4.09
N GLY A 108 -12.82 -7.17 -5.06
CA GLY A 108 -13.88 -7.64 -5.95
C GLY A 108 -13.37 -7.74 -7.37
N GLU A 109 -14.23 -8.24 -8.27
CA GLU A 109 -13.85 -8.47 -9.67
C GLU A 109 -13.37 -7.22 -10.41
N ARG A 110 -13.95 -6.09 -10.07
CA ARG A 110 -13.62 -4.83 -10.75
C ARG A 110 -12.74 -3.92 -9.91
N ASP A 111 -12.06 -4.49 -8.95
CA ASP A 111 -11.20 -3.72 -8.07
C ASP A 111 -9.72 -3.90 -8.43
N LEU A 112 -8.93 -2.89 -8.14
CA LEU A 112 -7.48 -2.96 -8.25
C LEU A 112 -6.91 -2.89 -6.84
N SER A 113 -6.29 -3.97 -6.41
CA SER A 113 -5.68 -4.06 -5.09
C SER A 113 -4.18 -4.19 -5.26
N LEU A 114 -3.43 -3.26 -4.68
CA LEU A 114 -2.00 -3.15 -4.88
C LEU A 114 -1.27 -3.20 -3.53
N ILE A 115 -0.02 -3.58 -3.60
CA ILE A 115 0.81 -3.66 -2.41
C ILE A 115 2.15 -3.00 -2.71
N ALA A 116 2.49 -1.98 -1.91
CA ALA A 116 3.75 -1.27 -2.02
C ALA A 116 4.51 -1.39 -0.71
N GLY A 117 5.81 -1.66 -0.79
CA GLY A 117 6.60 -1.79 0.42
C GLY A 117 8.02 -2.22 0.14
N SER A 118 8.68 -2.79 1.13
CA SER A 118 10.03 -3.28 1.03
C SER A 118 10.08 -4.61 0.28
N LEU A 119 11.26 -5.03 -0.11
CA LEU A 119 11.45 -6.33 -0.77
C LEU A 119 10.95 -7.47 0.10
N TYR A 120 11.16 -7.36 1.41
CA TYR A 120 10.71 -8.37 2.35
C TYR A 120 9.19 -8.50 2.33
N LEU A 121 8.49 -7.38 2.39
CA LEU A 121 7.03 -7.38 2.31
C LEU A 121 6.56 -7.94 0.97
N ALA A 122 7.18 -7.53 -0.13
CA ALA A 122 6.80 -8.00 -1.46
C ALA A 122 6.88 -9.52 -1.54
N GLY A 123 7.90 -10.13 -0.96
CA GLY A 123 8.04 -11.58 -0.92
C GLY A 123 6.92 -12.26 -0.15
N GLU A 124 6.59 -11.75 1.03
CA GLU A 124 5.51 -12.30 1.85
C GLU A 124 4.15 -12.20 1.17
N VAL A 125 3.89 -11.06 0.58
CA VAL A 125 2.61 -10.82 -0.09
C VAL A 125 2.45 -11.72 -1.29
N LYS A 126 3.49 -11.87 -2.09
CA LYS A 126 3.46 -12.73 -3.26
C LYS A 126 3.10 -14.16 -2.86
N GLU A 127 3.65 -14.63 -1.75
CA GLU A 127 3.36 -15.96 -1.24
C GLU A 127 1.90 -16.09 -0.83
N GLN A 128 1.37 -15.08 -0.11
CA GLN A 128 -0.02 -15.08 0.33
C GLN A 128 -0.99 -15.06 -0.85
N ILE A 129 -0.71 -14.26 -1.86
CA ILE A 129 -1.55 -14.17 -3.05
C ILE A 129 -1.57 -15.51 -3.78
N SER A 130 -0.43 -16.18 -3.93
CA SER A 130 -0.35 -17.47 -4.57
C SER A 130 -1.22 -18.50 -3.86
N LYS A 131 -1.22 -18.49 -2.52
CA LYS A 131 -2.06 -19.39 -1.73
C LYS A 131 -3.54 -19.10 -1.91
N SER A 132 -3.88 -17.83 -2.08
CA SER A 132 -5.27 -17.42 -2.23
C SER A 132 -5.85 -17.74 -3.60
N THR A 133 -5.02 -17.79 -4.63
CA THR A 133 -5.47 -18.04 -6.00
C THR A 133 -5.41 -19.51 -6.40
N SER A 134 -4.78 -20.33 -5.60
CA SER A 134 -4.73 -21.76 -5.84
C SER A 134 -5.85 -22.51 -5.08
#